data_b4429df78801224d1a10721a518145cf
#
_entry.id   b4429df78801224d1a10721a518145cf
#
_cell.length_a   1.000
_cell.length_b   1.000
_cell.length_c   1.000
_cell.angle_alpha   90.00
_cell.angle_beta   90.00
_cell.angle_gamma   90.00
#
_symmetry.space_group_name_H-M   'P 1'
#
loop_
_entity.id
_entity.type
_entity.pdbx_description
1 polymer ?
#
loop_
_entity_poly.entity_id
_entity_poly.type
_entity_poly.pdbx_seq_one_letter_code
_entity_poly.pdbx_strand_id
1 'polypeptide(L)'
;LQHQLRQAFPSSYWIKAELAGVRRSGRHVYFDFLELEKGAKVAQIRGTAFYGEGTAAIAAFEKETGQPFANGIRIGARVGVNFHPVYGLSLVLYELDAQLTLGGIELQRKETLDRILREYPRMIRFSDGKFQTPNKELPLPKVIQRIALITSSGSDAYNDFMHCLISNESGYRFLVDDYHVLVQGYGAQASLTSALTRISQRGGYDAVVITRGGGAPAEDAAGLARGGV
;
A
#
# COMPACT_ATOMS: atom_id res chain seq x y z
N LEU A 1 -6.92 18.71 32.33
CA LEU A 1 -6.23 18.41 31.08
C LEU A 1 -7.20 18.46 29.89
N GLN A 2 -8.33 17.73 29.88
CA GLN A 2 -9.30 17.71 28.78
C GLN A 2 -9.84 19.10 28.44
N HIS A 3 -10.19 19.89 29.46
CA HIS A 3 -10.65 21.26 29.26
C HIS A 3 -9.56 22.17 28.69
N GLN A 4 -8.33 22.06 29.19
CA GLN A 4 -7.17 22.82 28.70
C GLN A 4 -6.82 22.50 27.26
N LEU A 5 -6.88 21.22 26.88
CA LEU A 5 -6.66 20.80 25.50
C LEU A 5 -7.75 21.33 24.55
N ARG A 6 -9.02 21.33 24.96
CA ARG A 6 -10.10 21.95 24.19
C ARG A 6 -9.95 23.46 24.02
N GLN A 7 -9.42 24.15 25.02
CA GLN A 7 -9.12 25.59 24.93
C GLN A 7 -7.89 25.85 24.05
N ALA A 8 -6.85 25.01 24.15
CA ALA A 8 -5.64 25.15 23.36
C ALA A 8 -5.85 24.77 21.87
N PHE A 9 -6.74 23.83 21.59
CA PHE A 9 -7.06 23.34 20.26
C PHE A 9 -8.57 23.43 19.95
N PRO A 10 -9.13 24.66 19.89
CA PRO A 10 -10.57 24.86 19.74
C PRO A 10 -11.09 24.56 18.32
N SER A 11 -10.20 24.51 17.34
CA SER A 11 -10.52 24.37 15.92
C SER A 11 -10.09 23.00 15.37
N SER A 12 -10.54 22.69 14.17
CA SER A 12 -9.98 21.61 13.36
C SER A 12 -8.77 22.10 12.56
N TYR A 13 -7.85 21.18 12.26
CA TYR A 13 -6.59 21.47 11.59
C TYR A 13 -6.42 20.55 10.39
N TRP A 14 -5.85 21.07 9.31
CA TRP A 14 -5.38 20.27 8.22
C TRP A 14 -4.00 19.72 8.51
N ILE A 15 -3.86 18.40 8.37
CA ILE A 15 -2.59 17.70 8.52
C ILE A 15 -2.29 16.87 7.27
N LYS A 16 -1.02 16.60 7.02
CA LYS A 16 -0.54 15.62 6.06
C LYS A 16 0.12 14.49 6.82
N ALA A 17 -0.28 13.25 6.55
CA ALA A 17 0.28 12.10 7.24
C ALA A 17 0.13 10.83 6.38
N GLU A 18 0.92 9.81 6.68
CA GLU A 18 0.72 8.47 6.14
C GLU A 18 -0.17 7.65 7.07
N LEU A 19 -1.06 6.85 6.51
CA LEU A 19 -1.92 5.96 7.28
C LEU A 19 -1.22 4.66 7.66
N ALA A 20 -1.43 4.21 8.89
CA ALA A 20 -1.01 2.90 9.35
C ALA A 20 -2.04 2.29 10.31
N GLY A 21 -1.98 0.97 10.49
CA GLY A 21 -2.83 0.26 11.45
C GLY A 21 -4.33 0.42 11.19
N VAL A 22 -4.73 0.66 9.95
CA VAL A 22 -6.15 0.86 9.58
C VAL A 22 -6.94 -0.39 9.89
N ARG A 23 -7.97 -0.23 10.74
CA ARG A 23 -8.88 -1.32 11.14
C ARG A 23 -10.30 -0.79 11.27
N ARG A 24 -11.25 -1.54 10.79
CA ARG A 24 -12.69 -1.28 10.98
C ARG A 24 -13.15 -2.08 12.21
N SER A 25 -13.79 -1.43 13.16
CA SER A 25 -14.35 -2.06 14.35
C SER A 25 -15.74 -1.51 14.63
N GLY A 26 -16.75 -2.36 14.51
CA GLY A 26 -18.16 -1.95 14.53
C GLY A 26 -18.44 -0.92 13.42
N ARG A 27 -18.93 0.25 13.84
CA ARG A 27 -19.25 1.36 12.92
C ARG A 27 -18.14 2.39 12.77
N HIS A 28 -16.99 2.20 13.42
CA HIS A 28 -15.88 3.16 13.45
C HIS A 28 -14.66 2.62 12.72
N VAL A 29 -13.80 3.53 12.27
CA VAL A 29 -12.50 3.19 11.69
C VAL A 29 -11.41 3.77 12.57
N TYR A 30 -10.47 2.91 13.00
CA TYR A 30 -9.32 3.27 13.82
C TYR A 30 -8.06 3.12 12.98
N PHE A 31 -7.11 4.02 13.17
CA PHE A 31 -5.86 4.03 12.43
C PHE A 31 -4.83 4.88 13.17
N ASP A 32 -3.63 4.92 12.64
CA ASP A 32 -2.57 5.80 13.10
C ASP A 32 -2.17 6.75 11.97
N PHE A 33 -1.97 8.01 12.29
CA PHE A 33 -1.27 8.97 11.46
C PHE A 33 0.22 8.86 11.74
N LEU A 34 1.01 8.64 10.70
CA LEU A 34 2.46 8.60 10.76
C LEU A 34 3.07 9.80 10.04
N GLU A 35 4.11 10.37 10.63
CA GLU A 35 5.03 11.25 9.95
C GLU A 35 6.33 10.49 9.69
N LEU A 36 6.75 10.47 8.42
CA LEU A 36 7.97 9.80 7.98
C LEU A 36 8.97 10.82 7.45
N GLU A 37 10.19 10.74 7.93
CA GLU A 37 11.32 11.52 7.42
C GLU A 37 12.39 10.56 6.89
N LYS A 38 12.75 10.68 5.61
CA LYS A 38 13.69 9.77 4.93
C LYS A 38 13.39 8.28 5.12
N GLY A 39 12.10 7.92 5.21
CA GLY A 39 11.64 6.56 5.45
C GLY A 39 11.68 6.09 6.92
N ALA A 40 12.11 6.92 7.85
CA ALA A 40 12.07 6.65 9.27
C ALA A 40 10.83 7.31 9.91
N LYS A 41 10.19 6.60 10.84
CA LYS A 41 9.05 7.12 11.59
C LYS A 41 9.54 8.14 12.63
N VAL A 42 9.11 9.41 12.48
CA VAL A 42 9.44 10.50 13.41
C VAL A 42 8.30 10.86 14.35
N ALA A 43 7.05 10.67 13.93
CA ALA A 43 5.89 10.88 14.79
C ALA A 43 4.78 9.86 14.49
N GLN A 44 3.93 9.61 15.50
CA GLN A 44 2.75 8.76 15.38
C GLN A 44 1.68 9.26 16.35
N ILE A 45 0.44 9.36 15.87
CA ILE A 45 -0.72 9.66 16.72
C ILE A 45 -1.92 8.85 16.23
N ARG A 46 -2.74 8.37 17.18
CA ARG A 46 -3.98 7.64 16.85
C ARG A 46 -4.98 8.54 16.17
N GLY A 47 -5.63 8.00 15.13
CA GLY A 47 -6.76 8.58 14.44
C GLY A 47 -8.02 7.74 14.64
N THR A 48 -9.16 8.41 14.67
CA THR A 48 -10.48 7.77 14.70
C THR A 48 -11.42 8.48 13.75
N ALA A 49 -12.04 7.71 12.85
CA ALA A 49 -13.18 8.17 12.08
C ALA A 49 -14.44 7.59 12.74
N PHE A 50 -15.21 8.47 13.40
CA PHE A 50 -16.47 8.07 14.01
C PHE A 50 -17.54 7.84 12.95
N TYR A 51 -18.50 6.99 13.28
CA TYR A 51 -19.68 6.76 12.46
C TYR A 51 -20.43 8.08 12.19
N GLY A 52 -20.89 8.25 10.97
CA GLY A 52 -21.46 9.49 10.47
C GLY A 52 -20.40 10.29 9.70
N GLU A 53 -19.97 11.42 10.21
CA GLU A 53 -19.09 12.38 9.53
C GLU A 53 -17.75 11.73 9.08
N GLY A 54 -17.03 11.11 10.00
CA GLY A 54 -15.72 10.52 9.68
C GLY A 54 -15.78 9.34 8.68
N THR A 55 -16.76 8.46 8.84
CA THR A 55 -16.93 7.33 7.90
C THR A 55 -17.49 7.77 6.55
N ALA A 56 -18.31 8.83 6.51
CA ALA A 56 -18.78 9.44 5.27
C ALA A 56 -17.62 10.11 4.51
N ALA A 57 -16.70 10.78 5.22
CA ALA A 57 -15.50 11.36 4.64
C ALA A 57 -14.61 10.29 4.00
N ILE A 58 -14.44 9.14 4.65
CA ILE A 58 -13.69 8.00 4.07
C ILE A 58 -14.38 7.48 2.81
N ALA A 59 -15.69 7.27 2.84
CA ALA A 59 -16.44 6.77 1.69
C ALA A 59 -16.40 7.75 0.49
N ALA A 60 -16.51 9.06 0.75
CA ALA A 60 -16.38 10.08 -0.27
C ALA A 60 -14.98 10.10 -0.89
N PHE A 61 -13.95 10.02 -0.06
CA PHE A 61 -12.55 9.94 -0.49
C PHE A 61 -12.29 8.71 -1.37
N GLU A 62 -12.71 7.52 -0.94
CA GLU A 62 -12.54 6.26 -1.68
C GLU A 62 -13.26 6.33 -3.04
N LYS A 63 -14.44 6.95 -3.09
CA LYS A 63 -15.21 7.16 -4.33
C LYS A 63 -14.53 8.14 -5.29
N GLU A 64 -14.02 9.26 -4.77
CA GLU A 64 -13.42 10.33 -5.58
C GLU A 64 -12.03 9.94 -6.10
N THR A 65 -11.20 9.32 -5.25
CA THR A 65 -9.82 8.99 -5.60
C THR A 65 -9.67 7.63 -6.27
N GLY A 66 -10.67 6.74 -6.16
CA GLY A 66 -10.52 5.33 -6.50
C GLY A 66 -9.51 4.58 -5.61
N GLN A 67 -8.98 5.21 -4.55
CA GLN A 67 -7.99 4.64 -3.65
C GLN A 67 -8.65 4.20 -2.35
N PRO A 68 -8.38 2.99 -1.83
CA PRO A 68 -8.89 2.57 -0.54
C PRO A 68 -8.25 3.37 0.60
N PHE A 69 -9.00 3.66 1.64
CA PHE A 69 -8.45 4.19 2.90
C PHE A 69 -7.70 3.08 3.64
N ALA A 70 -6.42 2.92 3.30
CA ALA A 70 -5.59 1.79 3.69
C ALA A 70 -4.19 2.22 4.16
N ASN A 71 -3.46 1.26 4.77
CA ASN A 71 -2.10 1.48 5.22
C ASN A 71 -1.17 1.90 4.08
N GLY A 72 -0.28 2.85 4.37
CA GLY A 72 0.76 3.32 3.45
C GLY A 72 0.29 4.42 2.48
N ILE A 73 -0.98 4.85 2.57
CA ILE A 73 -1.47 6.00 1.80
C ILE A 73 -1.13 7.30 2.54
N ARG A 74 -0.60 8.28 1.81
CA ARG A 74 -0.47 9.65 2.30
C ARG A 74 -1.74 10.42 2.03
N ILE A 75 -2.26 11.06 3.07
CA ILE A 75 -3.51 11.81 3.02
C ILE A 75 -3.34 13.24 3.53
N GLY A 76 -4.14 14.15 2.97
CA GLY A 76 -4.50 15.40 3.61
C GLY A 76 -5.80 15.19 4.39
N ALA A 77 -5.80 15.50 5.67
CA ALA A 77 -6.95 15.27 6.52
C ALA A 77 -7.24 16.47 7.40
N ARG A 78 -8.52 16.83 7.53
CA ARG A 78 -8.99 17.79 8.53
C ARG A 78 -9.38 17.03 9.79
N VAL A 79 -8.69 17.36 10.88
CA VAL A 79 -8.78 16.63 12.15
C VAL A 79 -9.03 17.56 13.32
N GLY A 80 -9.67 17.04 14.36
CA GLY A 80 -9.77 17.69 15.67
C GLY A 80 -9.00 16.93 16.72
N VAL A 81 -8.46 17.64 17.70
CA VAL A 81 -7.77 17.04 18.84
C VAL A 81 -8.78 16.52 19.83
N ASN A 82 -8.64 15.28 20.25
CA ASN A 82 -9.47 14.63 21.25
C ASN A 82 -8.61 13.99 22.34
N PHE A 83 -9.07 14.07 23.56
CA PHE A 83 -8.44 13.42 24.71
C PHE A 83 -9.46 12.58 25.48
N HIS A 84 -9.12 11.31 25.66
CA HIS A 84 -9.90 10.39 26.48
C HIS A 84 -9.08 10.00 27.72
N PRO A 85 -9.66 10.02 28.95
CA PRO A 85 -8.91 9.73 30.18
C PRO A 85 -8.18 8.39 30.21
N VAL A 86 -8.75 7.37 29.56
CA VAL A 86 -8.17 6.01 29.50
C VAL A 86 -7.28 5.82 28.27
N TYR A 87 -7.69 6.35 27.11
CA TYR A 87 -7.02 6.07 25.82
C TYR A 87 -6.03 7.15 25.39
N GLY A 88 -5.95 8.25 26.12
CA GLY A 88 -5.01 9.34 25.89
C GLY A 88 -5.41 10.27 24.74
N LEU A 89 -4.40 10.90 24.14
CA LEU A 89 -4.53 11.84 23.03
C LEU A 89 -4.78 11.10 21.73
N SER A 90 -5.69 11.62 20.92
CA SER A 90 -6.02 11.11 19.59
C SER A 90 -6.54 12.23 18.69
N LEU A 91 -6.59 11.98 17.38
CA LEU A 91 -7.21 12.88 16.42
C LEU A 91 -8.52 12.27 15.91
N VAL A 92 -9.52 13.11 15.74
CA VAL A 92 -10.81 12.76 15.12
C VAL A 92 -10.81 13.24 13.69
N LEU A 93 -11.06 12.35 12.75
CA LEU A 93 -11.16 12.65 11.34
C LEU A 93 -12.53 13.25 11.01
N TYR A 94 -12.53 14.39 10.33
CA TYR A 94 -13.72 15.06 9.82
C TYR A 94 -13.78 15.03 8.29
N GLU A 95 -12.65 15.27 7.61
CA GLU A 95 -12.63 15.46 6.17
C GLU A 95 -11.29 14.96 5.59
N LEU A 96 -11.33 14.54 4.32
CA LEU A 96 -10.16 14.13 3.56
C LEU A 96 -10.05 14.97 2.29
N ASP A 97 -8.82 15.39 1.98
CA ASP A 97 -8.52 16.11 0.75
C ASP A 97 -8.03 15.12 -0.33
N ALA A 98 -8.93 14.82 -1.27
CA ALA A 98 -8.65 13.92 -2.38
C ALA A 98 -7.57 14.46 -3.32
N GLN A 99 -7.60 15.76 -3.63
CA GLN A 99 -6.67 16.42 -4.53
C GLN A 99 -5.23 16.41 -3.99
N LEU A 100 -5.09 16.70 -2.70
CA LEU A 100 -3.81 16.73 -2.01
C LEU A 100 -3.20 15.31 -1.94
N THR A 101 -4.05 14.31 -1.80
CA THR A 101 -3.64 12.90 -1.77
C THR A 101 -3.19 12.42 -3.15
N LEU A 102 -3.97 12.66 -4.20
CA LEU A 102 -3.63 12.26 -5.56
C LEU A 102 -2.35 12.97 -6.06
N GLY A 103 -2.25 14.28 -5.87
CA GLY A 103 -1.05 15.03 -6.22
C GLY A 103 0.20 14.56 -5.46
N GLY A 104 0.05 14.19 -4.18
CA GLY A 104 1.13 13.62 -3.37
C GLY A 104 1.60 12.25 -3.88
N ILE A 105 0.69 11.38 -4.27
CA ILE A 105 1.00 10.06 -4.82
C ILE A 105 1.76 10.19 -6.15
N GLU A 106 1.30 11.06 -7.04
CA GLU A 106 1.93 11.24 -8.35
C GLU A 106 3.33 11.86 -8.22
N LEU A 107 3.49 12.86 -7.37
CA LEU A 107 4.79 13.46 -7.08
C LEU A 107 5.76 12.42 -6.51
N GLN A 108 5.34 11.65 -5.52
CA GLN A 108 6.16 10.60 -4.91
C GLN A 108 6.55 9.51 -5.92
N ARG A 109 5.62 9.13 -6.81
CA ARG A 109 5.90 8.19 -7.90
C ARG A 109 6.97 8.74 -8.83
N LYS A 110 6.83 9.99 -9.26
CA LYS A 110 7.80 10.67 -10.14
C LYS A 110 9.18 10.75 -9.50
N GLU A 111 9.27 11.25 -8.26
CA GLU A 111 10.53 11.32 -7.51
C GLU A 111 11.19 9.95 -7.35
N THR A 112 10.39 8.91 -7.07
CA THR A 112 10.89 7.54 -6.94
C THR A 112 11.45 7.03 -8.27
N LEU A 113 10.75 7.23 -9.37
CA LEU A 113 11.21 6.84 -10.70
C LEU A 113 12.47 7.58 -11.10
N ASP A 114 12.52 8.89 -10.89
CA ASP A 114 13.70 9.73 -11.21
C ASP A 114 14.92 9.28 -10.38
N ARG A 115 14.71 8.92 -9.11
CA ARG A 115 15.75 8.37 -8.25
C ARG A 115 16.25 7.02 -8.77
N ILE A 116 15.36 6.09 -9.07
CA ILE A 116 15.72 4.75 -9.55
C ILE A 116 16.49 4.84 -10.88
N LEU A 117 16.04 5.65 -11.82
CA LEU A 117 16.71 5.86 -13.10
C LEU A 117 18.15 6.42 -12.93
N ARG A 118 18.34 7.31 -11.96
CA ARG A 118 19.65 7.91 -11.66
C ARG A 118 20.58 6.96 -10.89
N GLU A 119 20.06 6.27 -9.87
CA GLU A 119 20.87 5.44 -8.98
C GLU A 119 21.14 4.04 -9.56
N TYR A 120 20.22 3.53 -10.38
CA TYR A 120 20.26 2.17 -10.92
C TYR A 120 20.11 2.09 -12.44
N PRO A 121 20.93 2.86 -13.25
CA PRO A 121 20.76 2.93 -14.70
C PRO A 121 21.02 1.62 -15.44
N ARG A 122 21.65 0.63 -14.78
CA ARG A 122 21.85 -0.72 -15.31
C ARG A 122 20.66 -1.63 -15.08
N MET A 123 19.80 -1.31 -14.09
CA MET A 123 18.66 -2.13 -13.70
C MET A 123 17.35 -1.63 -14.33
N ILE A 124 17.29 -0.36 -14.67
CA ILE A 124 16.11 0.22 -15.32
C ILE A 124 16.53 1.33 -16.27
N ARG A 125 15.98 1.33 -17.47
CA ARG A 125 16.16 2.38 -18.48
C ARG A 125 14.81 2.81 -19.00
N PHE A 126 14.70 4.05 -19.41
CA PHE A 126 13.53 4.56 -20.12
C PHE A 126 13.90 4.79 -21.57
N SER A 127 13.30 4.03 -22.50
CA SER A 127 13.55 4.12 -23.94
C SER A 127 12.23 3.86 -24.67
N ASP A 128 11.99 4.63 -25.73
CA ASP A 128 10.81 4.50 -26.60
C ASP A 128 9.47 4.57 -25.85
N GLY A 129 9.41 5.45 -24.82
CA GLY A 129 8.22 5.62 -23.99
C GLY A 129 7.94 4.48 -23.00
N LYS A 130 8.88 3.53 -22.82
CA LYS A 130 8.73 2.37 -21.96
C LYS A 130 9.92 2.18 -21.02
N PHE A 131 9.64 1.64 -19.85
CA PHE A 131 10.68 1.19 -18.94
C PHE A 131 11.19 -0.19 -19.36
N GLN A 132 12.50 -0.29 -19.52
CA GLN A 132 13.21 -1.54 -19.80
C GLN A 132 13.91 -2.02 -18.53
N THR A 133 13.75 -3.29 -18.20
CA THR A 133 14.40 -3.92 -17.05
C THR A 133 14.95 -5.29 -17.45
N PRO A 134 16.03 -5.80 -16.83
CA PRO A 134 16.56 -7.13 -17.12
C PRO A 134 15.52 -8.24 -17.00
N ASN A 135 14.54 -8.09 -16.09
CA ASN A 135 13.47 -9.08 -15.95
C ASN A 135 12.59 -9.23 -17.20
N LYS A 136 12.47 -8.19 -18.02
CA LYS A 136 11.70 -8.25 -19.28
C LYS A 136 12.45 -8.99 -20.40
N GLU A 137 13.74 -9.16 -20.22
CA GLU A 137 14.63 -9.84 -21.19
C GLU A 137 14.86 -11.32 -20.80
N LEU A 138 14.38 -11.75 -19.63
CA LEU A 138 14.50 -13.13 -19.20
C LEU A 138 13.68 -14.04 -20.11
N PRO A 139 14.26 -15.16 -20.58
CA PRO A 139 13.50 -16.13 -21.34
C PRO A 139 12.45 -16.76 -20.44
N LEU A 140 11.21 -16.80 -20.93
CA LEU A 140 10.15 -17.51 -20.23
C LEU A 140 10.41 -19.03 -20.31
N PRO A 141 10.32 -19.75 -19.19
CA PRO A 141 10.39 -21.21 -19.22
C PRO A 141 9.21 -21.76 -20.03
N LYS A 142 9.42 -22.87 -20.75
CA LYS A 142 8.36 -23.52 -21.54
C LYS A 142 7.15 -23.91 -20.70
N VAL A 143 7.39 -24.25 -19.44
CA VAL A 143 6.36 -24.58 -18.46
C VAL A 143 6.73 -23.92 -17.12
N ILE A 144 5.83 -23.16 -16.57
CA ILE A 144 5.97 -22.61 -15.21
C ILE A 144 5.31 -23.61 -14.26
N GLN A 145 6.08 -24.23 -13.38
CA GLN A 145 5.58 -25.18 -12.38
C GLN A 145 5.86 -24.73 -10.94
N ARG A 146 7.07 -24.23 -10.66
CA ARG A 146 7.44 -23.80 -9.32
C ARG A 146 7.35 -22.29 -9.17
N ILE A 147 6.43 -21.86 -8.32
CA ILE A 147 6.11 -20.45 -8.11
C ILE A 147 6.45 -20.08 -6.66
N ALA A 148 7.23 -19.01 -6.48
CA ALA A 148 7.33 -18.35 -5.18
C ALA A 148 6.28 -17.24 -5.12
N LEU A 149 5.31 -17.36 -4.22
CA LEU A 149 4.22 -16.41 -4.06
C LEU A 149 4.45 -15.52 -2.84
N ILE A 150 4.72 -14.24 -3.09
CA ILE A 150 4.85 -13.21 -2.05
C ILE A 150 3.49 -12.53 -1.90
N THR A 151 2.92 -12.61 -0.70
CA THR A 151 1.57 -12.11 -0.42
C THR A 151 1.42 -11.67 1.03
N SER A 152 0.38 -10.90 1.35
CA SER A 152 0.00 -10.66 2.74
C SER A 152 -0.85 -11.80 3.27
N SER A 153 -0.68 -12.14 4.55
CA SER A 153 -1.47 -13.18 5.20
C SER A 153 -2.97 -12.87 5.15
N GLY A 154 -3.78 -13.85 4.75
CA GLY A 154 -5.23 -13.74 4.71
C GLY A 154 -5.79 -12.75 3.67
N SER A 155 -5.04 -12.47 2.59
CA SER A 155 -5.50 -11.56 1.54
C SER A 155 -6.40 -12.26 0.52
N ASP A 156 -7.43 -11.56 0.05
CA ASP A 156 -8.30 -12.04 -1.03
C ASP A 156 -7.49 -12.35 -2.29
N ALA A 157 -6.46 -11.55 -2.60
CA ALA A 157 -5.59 -11.80 -3.74
C ALA A 157 -4.84 -13.14 -3.67
N TYR A 158 -4.50 -13.60 -2.47
CA TYR A 158 -3.95 -14.95 -2.28
C TYR A 158 -4.99 -16.01 -2.65
N ASN A 159 -6.20 -15.89 -2.11
CA ASN A 159 -7.28 -16.85 -2.36
C ASN A 159 -7.66 -16.90 -3.84
N ASP A 160 -7.78 -15.74 -4.48
CA ASP A 160 -8.10 -15.63 -5.92
C ASP A 160 -7.01 -16.26 -6.78
N PHE A 161 -5.74 -15.96 -6.48
CA PHE A 161 -4.60 -16.53 -7.21
C PHE A 161 -4.54 -18.04 -7.07
N MET A 162 -4.65 -18.57 -5.83
CA MET A 162 -4.64 -20.01 -5.58
C MET A 162 -5.84 -20.70 -6.21
N HIS A 163 -7.02 -20.08 -6.17
CA HIS A 163 -8.21 -20.61 -6.83
C HIS A 163 -8.00 -20.76 -8.35
N CYS A 164 -7.44 -19.73 -9.01
CA CYS A 164 -7.14 -19.79 -10.44
C CYS A 164 -6.13 -20.89 -10.79
N LEU A 165 -5.12 -21.12 -9.95
CA LEU A 165 -4.13 -22.19 -10.19
C LEU A 165 -4.72 -23.59 -10.00
N ILE A 166 -5.60 -23.78 -9.00
CA ILE A 166 -6.21 -25.08 -8.68
C ILE A 166 -7.32 -25.41 -9.69
N SER A 167 -8.13 -24.40 -10.07
CA SER A 167 -9.30 -24.57 -10.93
C SER A 167 -9.00 -24.48 -12.41
N ASN A 168 -7.70 -24.60 -12.83
CA ASN A 168 -7.36 -24.48 -14.24
C ASN A 168 -7.92 -25.66 -15.05
N GLU A 169 -8.62 -25.36 -16.14
CA GLU A 169 -9.29 -26.33 -17.00
C GLU A 169 -8.31 -27.27 -17.73
N SER A 170 -7.06 -26.85 -17.88
CA SER A 170 -6.02 -27.62 -18.56
C SER A 170 -5.37 -28.71 -17.69
N GLY A 171 -5.73 -28.79 -16.41
CA GLY A 171 -5.25 -29.80 -15.48
C GLY A 171 -3.77 -29.66 -15.08
N TYR A 172 -3.16 -28.50 -15.30
CA TYR A 172 -1.79 -28.26 -14.86
C TYR A 172 -1.68 -28.24 -13.34
N ARG A 173 -0.56 -28.79 -12.83
CA ARG A 173 -0.23 -28.76 -11.40
C ARG A 173 0.90 -27.77 -11.17
N PHE A 174 0.70 -26.90 -10.18
CA PHE A 174 1.67 -25.91 -9.74
C PHE A 174 2.16 -26.23 -8.33
N LEU A 175 3.44 -26.03 -8.10
CA LEU A 175 4.07 -26.10 -6.78
C LEU A 175 4.27 -24.65 -6.30
N VAL A 176 3.50 -24.23 -5.33
CA VAL A 176 3.52 -22.86 -4.81
C VAL A 176 4.16 -22.89 -3.43
N ASP A 177 5.21 -22.10 -3.25
CA ASP A 177 5.83 -21.83 -1.96
C ASP A 177 5.41 -20.43 -1.50
N ASP A 178 4.68 -20.32 -0.39
CA ASP A 178 4.12 -19.07 0.13
C ASP A 178 5.13 -18.31 0.98
N TYR A 179 5.24 -17.00 0.71
CA TYR A 179 6.03 -16.05 1.49
C TYR A 179 5.11 -14.95 2.00
N HIS A 180 4.58 -15.14 3.22
CA HIS A 180 3.71 -14.18 3.86
C HIS A 180 4.50 -13.00 4.42
N VAL A 181 4.26 -11.80 3.89
CA VAL A 181 5.00 -10.58 4.22
C VAL A 181 4.09 -9.34 4.19
N LEU A 182 4.58 -8.23 4.69
CA LEU A 182 3.96 -6.94 4.45
C LEU A 182 4.24 -6.52 3.00
N VAL A 183 3.19 -6.40 2.18
CA VAL A 183 3.30 -6.00 0.77
C VAL A 183 3.00 -4.51 0.55
N GLN A 184 2.52 -3.80 1.58
CA GLN A 184 2.22 -2.36 1.52
C GLN A 184 2.39 -1.69 2.88
N GLY A 185 2.57 -0.35 2.89
CA GLY A 185 2.72 0.47 4.10
C GLY A 185 4.13 0.45 4.67
N TYR A 186 4.25 1.04 5.89
CA TYR A 186 5.53 1.12 6.60
C TYR A 186 6.11 -0.28 6.87
N GLY A 187 7.37 -0.47 6.48
CA GLY A 187 8.05 -1.77 6.60
C GLY A 187 7.89 -2.72 5.42
N ALA A 188 7.02 -2.43 4.44
CA ALA A 188 6.83 -3.29 3.27
C ALA A 188 8.12 -3.48 2.47
N GLN A 189 8.92 -2.42 2.28
CA GLN A 189 10.19 -2.50 1.57
C GLN A 189 11.14 -3.53 2.21
N ALA A 190 11.35 -3.44 3.52
CA ALA A 190 12.22 -4.37 4.24
C ALA A 190 11.69 -5.81 4.19
N SER A 191 10.38 -5.98 4.35
CA SER A 191 9.70 -7.26 4.33
C SER A 191 9.78 -7.93 2.95
N LEU A 192 9.53 -7.19 1.87
CA LEU A 192 9.65 -7.65 0.49
C LEU A 192 11.11 -7.99 0.13
N THR A 193 12.06 -7.13 0.51
CA THR A 193 13.49 -7.39 0.26
C THR A 193 13.95 -8.67 0.95
N SER A 194 13.54 -8.89 2.20
CA SER A 194 13.84 -10.12 2.94
C SER A 194 13.27 -11.36 2.26
N ALA A 195 12.01 -11.30 1.78
CA ALA A 195 11.40 -12.40 1.06
C ALA A 195 12.13 -12.70 -0.25
N LEU A 196 12.43 -11.68 -1.05
CA LEU A 196 13.16 -11.85 -2.31
C LEU A 196 14.57 -12.43 -2.09
N THR A 197 15.26 -12.01 -1.04
CA THR A 197 16.57 -12.57 -0.66
C THR A 197 16.45 -14.06 -0.33
N ARG A 198 15.48 -14.47 0.48
CA ARG A 198 15.22 -15.89 0.82
C ARG A 198 14.86 -16.71 -0.43
N ILE A 199 14.05 -16.17 -1.32
CA ILE A 199 13.67 -16.82 -2.60
C ILE A 199 14.93 -17.03 -3.46
N SER A 200 15.76 -15.99 -3.60
CA SER A 200 17.00 -16.06 -4.36
C SER A 200 17.99 -17.10 -3.78
N GLN A 201 18.12 -17.15 -2.46
CA GLN A 201 18.99 -18.13 -1.77
C GLN A 201 18.48 -19.57 -1.95
N ARG A 202 17.16 -19.78 -1.90
CA ARG A 202 16.57 -21.10 -2.09
C ARG A 202 16.67 -21.56 -3.54
N GLY A 203 16.45 -20.66 -4.47
CA GLY A 203 16.48 -20.93 -5.91
C GLY A 203 15.44 -21.95 -6.40
N GLY A 204 15.54 -22.32 -7.68
CA GLY A 204 14.71 -23.37 -8.28
C GLY A 204 13.25 -22.98 -8.53
N TYR A 205 12.95 -21.69 -8.63
CA TYR A 205 11.64 -21.18 -9.02
C TYR A 205 11.63 -20.79 -10.50
N ASP A 206 10.53 -21.09 -11.17
CA ASP A 206 10.29 -20.66 -12.54
C ASP A 206 9.74 -19.23 -12.60
N ALA A 207 9.01 -18.82 -11.55
CA ALA A 207 8.46 -17.48 -11.41
C ALA A 207 8.39 -17.03 -9.96
N VAL A 208 8.50 -15.73 -9.75
CA VAL A 208 8.18 -15.05 -8.49
C VAL A 208 6.97 -14.16 -8.73
N VAL A 209 5.91 -14.39 -7.98
CA VAL A 209 4.66 -13.63 -8.06
C VAL A 209 4.51 -12.80 -6.80
N ILE A 210 4.19 -11.53 -6.94
CA ILE A 210 3.90 -10.63 -5.83
C ILE A 210 2.44 -10.20 -5.96
N THR A 211 1.61 -10.58 -4.97
CA THR A 211 0.21 -10.17 -4.93
C THR A 211 -0.03 -9.18 -3.80
N ARG A 212 -0.91 -8.22 -4.06
CA ARG A 212 -1.41 -7.27 -3.08
C ARG A 212 -2.91 -7.50 -2.89
N GLY A 213 -3.38 -7.48 -1.65
CA GLY A 213 -4.82 -7.55 -1.35
C GLY A 213 -5.59 -6.42 -2.02
N GLY A 214 -6.85 -6.70 -2.37
CA GLY A 214 -7.69 -5.82 -3.17
C GLY A 214 -7.83 -4.42 -2.58
N GLY A 215 -7.23 -3.48 -3.25
CA GLY A 215 -7.53 -2.07 -3.26
C GLY A 215 -7.89 -1.74 -4.69
N ALA A 216 -8.70 -0.69 -4.94
CA ALA A 216 -9.01 -0.26 -6.28
C ALA A 216 -7.75 -0.25 -7.15
N PRO A 217 -7.78 -0.77 -8.37
CA PRO A 217 -6.61 -0.80 -9.23
C PRO A 217 -6.14 0.65 -9.37
N ALA A 218 -4.88 0.90 -9.05
CA ALA A 218 -4.22 2.08 -9.54
C ALA A 218 -4.22 1.92 -11.06
N GLU A 219 -5.06 2.68 -11.76
CA GLU A 219 -5.24 2.59 -13.22
C GLU A 219 -3.92 2.75 -14.00
N ASP A 220 -2.89 3.24 -13.35
CA ASP A 220 -1.57 3.47 -13.91
C ASP A 220 -0.60 2.29 -13.86
N ALA A 221 -0.91 1.21 -13.14
CA ALA A 221 -0.16 -0.03 -13.30
C ALA A 221 -0.49 -0.73 -14.63
N ALA A 222 -1.61 -0.40 -15.26
CA ALA A 222 -2.04 -0.97 -16.54
C ALA A 222 -1.17 -0.54 -17.73
N GLY A 223 -0.44 0.56 -17.64
CA GLY A 223 0.53 0.98 -18.67
C GLY A 223 1.76 0.08 -18.78
N LEU A 224 2.07 -0.67 -17.74
CA LEU A 224 3.21 -1.61 -17.72
C LEU A 224 2.81 -3.05 -18.10
N ALA A 225 1.52 -3.38 -18.05
CA ALA A 225 1.03 -4.74 -18.33
C ALA A 225 0.43 -4.93 -19.75
N ARG A 226 0.20 -3.85 -20.53
CA ARG A 226 -0.29 -3.95 -21.92
C ARG A 226 0.85 -3.85 -22.94
N GLY A 227 1.72 -4.82 -22.93
CA GLY A 227 2.81 -4.92 -23.89
C GLY A 227 3.29 -6.36 -24.04
N GLY A 228 2.36 -7.28 -24.18
CA GLY A 228 2.68 -8.68 -24.38
C GLY A 228 1.56 -9.41 -25.10
N VAL A 229 1.58 -9.39 -26.40
CA VAL A 229 1.21 -10.49 -27.29
C VAL A 229 2.36 -10.63 -28.24
#